data_4db35bb839903da4ba135adabf2f19a6
#
_entry.id   4db35bb839903da4ba135adabf2f19a6
#
_cell.length_a   1.000
_cell.length_b   1.000
_cell.length_c   1.000
_cell.angle_alpha   90.00
_cell.angle_beta   90.00
_cell.angle_gamma   90.00
#
_symmetry.space_group_name_H-M   'P 1'
#
loop_
_entity.id
_entity.type
_entity.pdbx_description
1 polymer ?
#
loop_
_entity_poly.entity_id
_entity_poly.type
_entity_poly.pdbx_seq_one_letter_code
_entity_poly.pdbx_strand_id
1 'polypeptide(L)'
;MKVRTIIAVTCAALAFAVAGPAPAHDGQTETVTPKFDQAIPNIPGKSLIVVEVDYAPGAASPPHRHAKSAFIYAYVISGEIESKVNDGETRIYKAGESWSEPPNASHPISRNASKTRPAKLLAVFIVDSDDKTLTTPVK
;
A
#
# COMPACT_ATOMS: atom_id res chain seq x y z
N MET A 1 -81.01 11.28 -0.62
CA MET A 1 -79.76 11.60 0.07
C MET A 1 -78.62 10.87 -0.69
N LYS A 2 -77.81 11.60 -1.47
CA LYS A 2 -76.75 10.98 -2.30
C LYS A 2 -75.42 11.18 -1.59
N VAL A 3 -74.81 10.08 -1.15
CA VAL A 3 -73.47 10.08 -0.56
C VAL A 3 -72.44 10.08 -1.68
N ARG A 4 -71.65 11.11 -1.80
CA ARG A 4 -70.52 11.20 -2.72
C ARG A 4 -69.28 10.66 -2.03
N THR A 5 -68.78 9.51 -2.47
CA THR A 5 -67.50 8.93 -2.05
C THR A 5 -66.39 9.66 -2.79
N ILE A 6 -65.50 10.34 -2.06
CA ILE A 6 -64.27 10.94 -2.61
C ILE A 6 -63.14 9.93 -2.47
N ILE A 7 -62.64 9.47 -3.60
CA ILE A 7 -61.44 8.59 -3.64
C ILE A 7 -60.23 9.56 -3.68
N ALA A 8 -59.46 9.54 -2.61
CA ALA A 8 -58.16 10.22 -2.51
C ALA A 8 -57.11 9.32 -3.19
N VAL A 9 -56.54 9.75 -4.31
CA VAL A 9 -55.41 9.11 -4.96
C VAL A 9 -54.14 9.66 -4.35
N THR A 10 -53.47 8.86 -3.55
CA THR A 10 -52.14 9.16 -2.99
C THR A 10 -51.07 8.81 -4.02
N CYS A 11 -50.49 9.82 -4.68
CA CYS A 11 -49.27 9.66 -5.47
C CYS A 11 -48.07 9.46 -4.58
N ALA A 12 -47.57 8.21 -4.49
CA ALA A 12 -46.28 7.94 -3.89
C ALA A 12 -45.17 8.36 -4.86
N ALA A 13 -44.46 9.43 -4.55
CA ALA A 13 -43.28 9.83 -5.30
C ALA A 13 -42.10 8.90 -4.90
N LEU A 14 -41.69 8.02 -5.82
CA LEU A 14 -40.44 7.28 -5.70
C LEU A 14 -39.26 8.26 -5.90
N ALA A 15 -38.58 8.60 -4.84
CA ALA A 15 -37.30 9.28 -4.91
C ALA A 15 -36.22 8.29 -5.36
N PHE A 16 -35.81 8.35 -6.62
CA PHE A 16 -34.59 7.68 -7.10
C PHE A 16 -33.40 8.44 -6.50
N ALA A 17 -32.74 7.83 -5.51
CA ALA A 17 -31.42 8.27 -5.07
C ALA A 17 -30.42 7.94 -6.17
N VAL A 18 -30.02 8.93 -6.94
CA VAL A 18 -28.90 8.82 -7.88
C VAL A 18 -27.64 8.77 -7.00
N ALA A 19 -27.07 7.57 -6.83
CA ALA A 19 -25.73 7.42 -6.28
C ALA A 19 -24.77 8.08 -7.28
N GLY A 20 -24.30 9.28 -6.96
CA GLY A 20 -23.23 9.93 -7.69
C GLY A 20 -21.96 9.05 -7.64
N PRO A 21 -21.07 9.12 -8.65
CA PRO A 21 -19.80 8.43 -8.58
C PRO A 21 -19.07 8.91 -7.33
N ALA A 22 -18.64 7.96 -6.49
CA ALA A 22 -17.75 8.26 -5.38
C ALA A 22 -16.50 8.97 -5.95
N PRO A 23 -16.00 10.05 -5.34
CA PRO A 23 -14.79 10.70 -5.81
C PRO A 23 -13.69 9.65 -5.86
N ALA A 24 -13.08 9.48 -7.05
CA ALA A 24 -11.85 8.72 -7.19
C ALA A 24 -10.84 9.42 -6.26
N HIS A 25 -10.34 8.71 -5.24
CA HIS A 25 -9.23 9.18 -4.43
C HIS A 25 -8.00 9.17 -5.32
N ASP A 26 -7.72 10.31 -5.94
CA ASP A 26 -6.44 10.57 -6.58
C ASP A 26 -5.35 10.44 -5.51
N GLY A 27 -4.44 9.48 -5.71
CA GLY A 27 -3.22 9.33 -4.93
C GLY A 27 -3.39 8.63 -3.58
N GLN A 28 -4.06 7.49 -3.51
CA GLN A 28 -3.92 6.63 -2.34
C GLN A 28 -2.48 6.15 -2.27
N THR A 29 -1.77 6.66 -1.28
CA THR A 29 -0.47 6.15 -0.86
C THR A 29 -0.68 4.92 -0.01
N GLU A 30 0.39 4.16 0.17
CA GLU A 30 0.44 3.05 1.13
C GLU A 30 0.26 3.54 2.57
N THR A 31 -0.11 2.60 3.45
CA THR A 31 0.01 2.76 4.91
C THR A 31 1.17 1.94 5.40
N VAL A 32 2.18 2.58 6.00
CA VAL A 32 3.36 1.92 6.58
C VAL A 32 3.21 1.81 8.08
N THR A 33 3.23 0.60 8.61
CA THR A 33 3.09 0.32 10.04
C THR A 33 4.37 -0.33 10.58
N PRO A 34 5.12 0.33 11.49
CA PRO A 34 6.24 -0.30 12.19
C PRO A 34 5.79 -1.51 13.00
N LYS A 35 6.51 -2.62 12.87
CA LYS A 35 6.26 -3.88 13.60
C LYS A 35 7.39 -4.25 14.54
N PHE A 36 8.63 -3.89 14.20
CA PHE A 36 9.81 -4.26 14.98
C PHE A 36 10.94 -3.28 14.72
N ASP A 37 11.71 -2.92 15.75
CA ASP A 37 12.94 -2.13 15.64
C ASP A 37 13.85 -2.51 16.82
N GLN A 38 14.92 -3.25 16.53
CA GLN A 38 15.88 -3.69 17.54
C GLN A 38 17.30 -3.72 16.98
N ALA A 39 18.25 -3.29 17.79
CA ALA A 39 19.66 -3.56 17.51
C ALA A 39 19.92 -5.07 17.48
N ILE A 40 20.73 -5.53 16.51
CA ILE A 40 21.08 -6.94 16.37
C ILE A 40 22.23 -7.25 17.33
N PRO A 41 22.02 -8.09 18.38
CA PRO A 41 23.02 -8.24 19.44
C PRO A 41 24.38 -8.78 18.99
N ASN A 42 24.39 -9.65 17.98
CA ASN A 42 25.59 -10.29 17.45
C ASN A 42 26.14 -9.63 16.17
N ILE A 43 25.58 -8.50 15.76
CA ILE A 43 26.09 -7.68 14.65
C ILE A 43 26.16 -6.22 15.13
N PRO A 44 27.26 -5.83 15.79
CA PRO A 44 27.39 -4.48 16.33
C PRO A 44 27.18 -3.39 15.28
N GLY A 45 26.43 -2.34 15.65
CA GLY A 45 26.13 -1.20 14.79
C GLY A 45 25.00 -1.44 13.77
N LYS A 46 24.37 -2.62 13.78
CA LYS A 46 23.22 -2.94 12.90
C LYS A 46 21.94 -3.10 13.71
N SER A 47 20.84 -2.72 13.07
CA SER A 47 19.47 -2.92 13.55
C SER A 47 18.66 -3.74 12.55
N LEU A 48 17.72 -4.52 13.08
CA LEU A 48 16.64 -5.14 12.31
C LEU A 48 15.40 -4.27 12.49
N ILE A 49 14.89 -3.76 11.39
CA ILE A 49 13.63 -2.99 11.36
C ILE A 49 12.65 -3.73 10.46
N VAL A 50 11.43 -3.92 10.95
CA VAL A 50 10.35 -4.55 10.17
C VAL A 50 9.18 -3.60 10.07
N VAL A 51 8.70 -3.40 8.85
CA VAL A 51 7.49 -2.64 8.57
C VAL A 51 6.52 -3.48 7.76
N GLU A 52 5.25 -3.28 8.03
CA GLU A 52 4.15 -3.79 7.20
C GLU A 52 3.63 -2.65 6.33
N VAL A 53 3.45 -2.91 5.05
CA VAL A 53 2.96 -1.93 4.08
C VAL A 53 1.65 -2.43 3.53
N ASP A 54 0.59 -1.68 3.81
CA ASP A 54 -0.75 -1.95 3.30
C ASP A 54 -1.04 -1.08 2.09
N TYR A 55 -1.43 -1.72 0.99
CA TYR A 55 -1.84 -1.06 -0.24
C TYR A 55 -3.33 -1.27 -0.48
N ALA A 56 -4.11 -0.21 -0.49
CA ALA A 56 -5.47 -0.24 -1.01
C ALA A 56 -5.47 -0.66 -2.50
N PRO A 57 -6.62 -1.07 -3.08
CA PRO A 57 -6.71 -1.34 -4.51
C PRO A 57 -6.18 -0.17 -5.35
N GLY A 58 -5.18 -0.43 -6.20
CA GLY A 58 -4.54 0.57 -7.07
C GLY A 58 -3.58 1.54 -6.38
N ALA A 59 -3.36 1.41 -5.06
CA ALA A 59 -2.44 2.27 -4.33
C ALA A 59 -0.96 1.99 -4.69
N ALA A 60 -0.12 3.02 -4.57
CA ALA A 60 1.30 2.95 -4.86
C ALA A 60 2.11 3.76 -3.85
N SER A 61 3.32 3.31 -3.55
CA SER A 61 4.33 4.15 -2.92
C SER A 61 4.87 5.17 -3.92
N PRO A 62 5.11 6.41 -3.50
CA PRO A 62 5.89 7.34 -4.32
C PRO A 62 7.27 6.76 -4.65
N PRO A 63 7.84 7.04 -5.85
CA PRO A 63 9.21 6.66 -6.14
C PRO A 63 10.15 7.15 -5.04
N HIS A 64 11.00 6.25 -4.54
CA HIS A 64 11.88 6.55 -3.40
C HIS A 64 13.22 5.83 -3.51
N ARG A 65 14.15 6.25 -2.67
CA ARG A 65 15.43 5.60 -2.45
C ARG A 65 15.50 5.13 -1.00
N HIS A 66 16.01 3.94 -0.81
CA HIS A 66 16.23 3.38 0.52
C HIS A 66 17.50 3.93 1.19
N ALA A 67 17.57 3.81 2.51
CA ALA A 67 18.73 4.19 3.31
C ALA A 67 20.02 3.58 2.74
N LYS A 68 21.12 4.34 2.80
CA LYS A 68 22.39 3.97 2.19
C LYS A 68 22.95 2.66 2.74
N SER A 69 22.65 2.32 3.99
CA SER A 69 23.11 1.11 4.65
C SER A 69 22.12 -0.05 4.65
N ALA A 70 20.90 0.17 4.16
CA ALA A 70 19.81 -0.80 4.29
C ALA A 70 19.87 -1.89 3.22
N PHE A 71 20.10 -3.14 3.64
CA PHE A 71 19.71 -4.32 2.88
C PHE A 71 18.28 -4.68 3.25
N ILE A 72 17.43 -4.95 2.27
CA ILE A 72 16.00 -5.19 2.48
C ILE A 72 15.60 -6.54 1.93
N TYR A 73 14.81 -7.28 2.71
CA TYR A 73 14.05 -8.43 2.28
C TYR A 73 12.58 -8.07 2.28
N ALA A 74 11.94 -8.16 1.12
CA ALA A 74 10.53 -7.87 0.93
C ALA A 74 9.75 -9.16 0.66
N TYR A 75 8.64 -9.38 1.39
CA TYR A 75 7.81 -10.59 1.30
C TYR A 75 6.34 -10.20 1.15
N VAL A 76 5.67 -10.74 0.14
CA VAL A 76 4.25 -10.48 -0.09
C VAL A 76 3.40 -11.35 0.83
N ILE A 77 2.73 -10.74 1.79
CA ILE A 77 1.83 -11.42 2.74
C ILE A 77 0.53 -11.80 2.04
N SER A 78 -0.05 -10.86 1.27
CA SER A 78 -1.32 -11.05 0.57
C SER A 78 -1.43 -10.18 -0.67
N GLY A 79 -2.26 -10.59 -1.62
CA GLY A 79 -2.44 -9.86 -2.88
C GLY A 79 -1.27 -10.01 -3.83
N GLU A 80 -1.03 -8.97 -4.62
CA GLU A 80 0.00 -8.94 -5.66
C GLU A 80 0.67 -7.56 -5.67
N ILE A 81 1.99 -7.52 -5.61
CA ILE A 81 2.80 -6.30 -5.62
C ILE A 81 3.61 -6.24 -6.92
N GLU A 82 3.46 -5.16 -7.66
CA GLU A 82 4.34 -4.84 -8.78
C GLU A 82 5.51 -4.01 -8.25
N SER A 83 6.72 -4.50 -8.47
CA SER A 83 7.96 -3.90 -7.98
C SER A 83 9.01 -3.81 -9.07
N LYS A 84 9.77 -2.71 -9.02
CA LYS A 84 11.01 -2.53 -9.77
C LYS A 84 12.06 -1.94 -8.84
N VAL A 85 13.20 -2.61 -8.77
CA VAL A 85 14.35 -2.18 -7.95
C VAL A 85 15.50 -1.80 -8.88
N ASN A 86 16.05 -0.61 -8.71
CA ASN A 86 17.10 -0.04 -9.57
C ASN A 86 16.70 -0.12 -11.06
N ASP A 87 17.64 -0.50 -11.92
CA ASP A 87 17.42 -0.71 -13.36
C ASP A 87 16.94 -2.13 -13.70
N GLY A 88 16.56 -2.91 -12.69
CA GLY A 88 16.05 -4.28 -12.88
C GLY A 88 14.71 -4.32 -13.61
N GLU A 89 14.25 -5.53 -13.91
CA GLU A 89 12.95 -5.76 -14.53
C GLU A 89 11.80 -5.42 -13.58
N THR A 90 10.72 -4.88 -14.15
CA THR A 90 9.45 -4.76 -13.43
C THR A 90 8.80 -6.14 -13.33
N ARG A 91 8.49 -6.58 -12.11
CA ARG A 91 7.87 -7.90 -11.85
C ARG A 91 6.67 -7.75 -10.92
N ILE A 92 5.71 -8.67 -11.09
CA ILE A 92 4.59 -8.84 -10.15
C ILE A 92 4.92 -10.04 -9.27
N TYR A 93 4.94 -9.79 -7.96
CA TYR A 93 5.13 -10.80 -6.91
C TYR A 93 3.80 -11.09 -6.24
N LYS A 94 3.47 -12.37 -6.12
CA LYS A 94 2.22 -12.86 -5.49
C LYS A 94 2.45 -13.19 -4.02
N ALA A 95 1.37 -13.38 -3.28
CA ALA A 95 1.44 -13.85 -1.89
C ALA A 95 2.34 -15.10 -1.77
N GLY A 96 3.29 -15.05 -0.83
CA GLY A 96 4.33 -16.08 -0.63
C GLY A 96 5.62 -15.85 -1.41
N GLU A 97 5.66 -14.92 -2.36
CA GLU A 97 6.87 -14.56 -3.10
C GLU A 97 7.61 -13.39 -2.44
N SER A 98 8.89 -13.27 -2.78
CA SER A 98 9.78 -12.27 -2.17
C SER A 98 10.85 -11.80 -3.15
N TRP A 99 11.49 -10.69 -2.78
CA TRP A 99 12.70 -10.17 -3.42
C TRP A 99 13.61 -9.53 -2.38
N SER A 100 14.80 -9.16 -2.80
CA SER A 100 15.71 -8.36 -1.97
C SER A 100 16.14 -7.09 -2.68
N GLU A 101 16.53 -6.10 -1.90
CA GLU A 101 17.01 -4.81 -2.37
C GLU A 101 18.38 -4.52 -1.75
N PRO A 102 19.39 -4.19 -2.57
CA PRO A 102 20.71 -3.86 -2.06
C PRO A 102 20.72 -2.51 -1.33
N PRO A 103 21.74 -2.23 -0.53
CA PRO A 103 21.90 -0.92 0.09
C PRO A 103 21.80 0.24 -0.90
N ASN A 104 21.12 1.32 -0.48
CA ASN A 104 20.89 2.51 -1.29
C ASN A 104 20.07 2.26 -2.58
N ALA A 105 19.25 1.22 -2.62
CA ALA A 105 18.45 0.90 -3.79
C ALA A 105 17.46 2.03 -4.12
N SER A 106 17.29 2.26 -5.42
CA SER A 106 16.18 3.05 -5.96
C SER A 106 14.99 2.13 -6.16
N HIS A 107 13.81 2.55 -5.70
CA HIS A 107 12.57 1.81 -5.83
C HIS A 107 11.56 2.65 -6.63
N PRO A 108 11.68 2.69 -7.97
CA PRO A 108 10.82 3.52 -8.80
C PRO A 108 9.39 3.00 -8.90
N ILE A 109 9.17 1.71 -8.67
CA ILE A 109 7.83 1.10 -8.69
C ILE A 109 7.67 0.19 -7.48
N SER A 110 6.69 0.51 -6.63
CA SER A 110 6.17 -0.35 -5.58
C SER A 110 4.68 -0.07 -5.46
N ARG A 111 3.84 -0.97 -5.93
CA ARG A 111 2.39 -0.75 -5.99
C ARG A 111 1.58 -2.02 -5.97
N ASN A 112 0.33 -1.89 -5.55
CA ASN A 112 -0.65 -2.95 -5.71
C ASN A 112 -0.92 -3.18 -7.21
N ALA A 113 -0.68 -4.39 -7.69
CA ALA A 113 -0.96 -4.77 -9.07
C ALA A 113 -2.46 -4.87 -9.37
N SER A 114 -3.31 -5.00 -8.33
CA SER A 114 -4.77 -5.11 -8.46
C SER A 114 -5.45 -3.77 -8.20
N LYS A 115 -6.41 -3.43 -9.07
CA LYS A 115 -7.29 -2.26 -8.90
C LYS A 115 -8.54 -2.56 -8.06
N THR A 116 -8.74 -3.81 -7.68
CA THR A 116 -9.98 -4.25 -7.01
C THR A 116 -9.75 -4.97 -5.69
N ARG A 117 -8.54 -5.44 -5.42
CA ARG A 117 -8.19 -6.19 -4.21
C ARG A 117 -7.03 -5.51 -3.48
N PRO A 118 -7.01 -5.47 -2.13
CA PRO A 118 -5.88 -4.96 -1.37
C PRO A 118 -4.67 -5.88 -1.48
N ALA A 119 -3.49 -5.35 -1.17
CA ALA A 119 -2.27 -6.12 -1.06
C ALA A 119 -1.49 -5.71 0.19
N LYS A 120 -0.66 -6.62 0.71
CA LYS A 120 0.13 -6.40 1.91
C LYS A 120 1.54 -6.95 1.72
N LEU A 121 2.51 -6.14 2.10
CA LEU A 121 3.94 -6.41 2.02
C LEU A 121 4.55 -6.36 3.41
N LEU A 122 5.47 -7.25 3.72
CA LEU A 122 6.39 -7.15 4.84
C LEU A 122 7.76 -6.74 4.30
N ALA A 123 8.31 -5.63 4.80
CA ALA A 123 9.67 -5.22 4.46
C ALA A 123 10.55 -5.30 5.71
N VAL A 124 11.64 -6.07 5.60
CA VAL A 124 12.61 -6.34 6.66
C VAL A 124 13.93 -5.69 6.29
N PHE A 125 14.36 -4.73 7.09
CA PHE A 125 15.58 -3.95 6.89
C PHE A 125 16.68 -4.42 7.84
N ILE A 126 17.86 -4.68 7.30
CA ILE A 126 19.11 -4.71 8.07
C ILE A 126 19.85 -3.43 7.72
N VAL A 127 20.00 -2.54 8.69
CA VAL A 127 20.42 -1.15 8.46
C VAL A 127 21.38 -0.71 9.57
N ASP A 128 22.24 0.26 9.31
CA ASP A 128 23.05 0.87 10.38
C ASP A 128 22.14 1.50 11.44
N SER A 129 22.46 1.28 12.73
CA SER A 129 21.59 1.69 13.83
C SER A 129 21.41 3.20 13.94
N ASP A 130 22.28 3.98 13.33
CA ASP A 130 22.23 5.45 13.25
C ASP A 130 21.59 5.97 11.94
N ASP A 131 21.39 5.10 10.93
CA ASP A 131 20.74 5.46 9.65
C ASP A 131 19.21 5.33 9.79
N LYS A 132 18.58 6.36 10.35
CA LYS A 132 17.16 6.33 10.75
C LYS A 132 16.18 6.67 9.61
N THR A 133 16.66 7.20 8.49
CA THR A 133 15.81 7.57 7.35
C THR A 133 15.71 6.41 6.36
N LEU A 134 14.73 5.53 6.56
CA LEU A 134 14.59 4.29 5.77
C LEU A 134 14.28 4.54 4.29
N THR A 135 13.60 5.66 3.97
CA THR A 135 13.24 6.05 2.61
C THR A 135 13.37 7.55 2.41
N THR A 136 13.77 7.95 1.20
CA THR A 136 13.82 9.34 0.76
C THR A 136 13.13 9.46 -0.59
N PRO A 137 12.15 10.36 -0.78
CA PRO A 137 11.49 10.56 -2.06
C PRO A 137 12.48 10.91 -3.17
N VAL A 138 12.26 10.37 -4.37
CA VAL A 138 12.99 10.75 -5.59
C VAL A 138 12.07 11.63 -6.41
N LYS A 139 12.61 12.78 -6.83
CA LYS A 139 11.90 13.74 -7.71
C LYS A 139 11.98 13.30 -9.16
#